data_afd73f1c93b60ccc4618f0c4be19896d
#
_entry.id   afd73f1c93b60ccc4618f0c4be19896d
#
_cell.length_a   1.000
_cell.length_b   1.000
_cell.length_c   1.000
_cell.angle_alpha   90.00
_cell.angle_beta   90.00
_cell.angle_gamma   90.00
#
_symmetry.space_group_name_H-M   'P 1'
#
loop_
_entity.id
_entity.type
_entity.pdbx_description
1 polymer ?
#
loop_
_entity_poly.entity_id
_entity_poly.type
_entity_poly.pdbx_seq_one_letter_code
_entity_poly.pdbx_strand_id
1 'polypeptide(L)'
;MMPYEDAQAAFDNAAQNFVGVNLKPLSLLGTQVVAGKNYKYLCYGETVTETPVSALYIVDVYQDLEGNAEITNCAVLDLLSYIG
;
A
#
# COMPACT_ATOMS: atom_id res chain seq x y z
N MET A 1 2.01 6.35 11.31
CA MET A 1 0.80 7.06 10.87
C MET A 1 1.13 8.00 9.71
N MET A 2 0.33 7.99 8.69
CA MET A 2 0.52 8.87 7.54
C MET A 2 -0.02 10.26 7.85
N PRO A 3 0.73 11.34 7.55
CA PRO A 3 0.30 12.69 7.86
C PRO A 3 -0.69 13.29 6.86
N TYR A 4 -0.98 12.61 5.75
CA TYR A 4 -1.77 13.18 4.66
C TYR A 4 -3.12 12.47 4.54
N GLU A 5 -4.20 13.23 4.72
CA GLU A 5 -5.56 12.71 4.63
C GLU A 5 -5.88 12.12 3.26
N ASP A 6 -5.42 12.79 2.20
CA ASP A 6 -5.68 12.31 0.83
C ASP A 6 -5.02 10.96 0.57
N ALA A 7 -3.79 10.79 1.05
CA ALA A 7 -3.07 9.53 0.90
C ALA A 7 -3.72 8.42 1.71
N GLN A 8 -4.22 8.72 2.91
CA GLN A 8 -4.92 7.75 3.73
C GLN A 8 -6.24 7.34 3.08
N ALA A 9 -6.99 8.32 2.56
CA ALA A 9 -8.26 8.04 1.89
C ALA A 9 -8.07 7.20 0.63
N ALA A 10 -7.04 7.48 -0.16
CA ALA A 10 -6.73 6.70 -1.35
C ALA A 10 -6.37 5.27 -0.99
N PHE A 11 -5.58 5.07 0.06
CA PHE A 11 -5.22 3.74 0.53
C PHE A 11 -6.46 2.97 0.99
N ASP A 12 -7.30 3.58 1.80
CA ASP A 12 -8.51 2.94 2.34
C ASP A 12 -9.44 2.52 1.20
N ASN A 13 -9.60 3.38 0.20
CA ASN A 13 -10.42 3.08 -0.97
C ASN A 13 -9.85 1.89 -1.75
N ALA A 14 -8.56 1.90 -2.02
CA ALA A 14 -7.88 0.85 -2.76
C ALA A 14 -7.91 -0.49 -2.02
N ALA A 15 -7.74 -0.45 -0.71
CA ALA A 15 -7.64 -1.66 0.12
C ALA A 15 -8.98 -2.39 0.29
N GLN A 16 -10.12 -1.71 0.06
CA GLN A 16 -11.44 -2.31 0.23
C GLN A 16 -11.62 -3.58 -0.59
N ASN A 17 -11.05 -3.62 -1.78
CA ASN A 17 -11.19 -4.75 -2.69
C ASN A 17 -9.94 -5.63 -2.77
N PHE A 18 -8.95 -5.37 -1.93
CA PHE A 18 -7.73 -6.15 -1.92
C PHE A 18 -7.86 -7.29 -0.93
N VAL A 19 -7.66 -8.52 -1.41
CA VAL A 19 -7.80 -9.73 -0.61
C VAL A 19 -6.47 -10.46 -0.51
N GLY A 20 -6.35 -11.35 0.48
CA GLY A 20 -5.18 -12.19 0.65
C GLY A 20 -4.18 -11.68 1.68
N VAL A 21 -4.11 -10.37 1.89
CA VAL A 21 -3.24 -9.76 2.89
C VAL A 21 -3.99 -8.61 3.56
N ASN A 22 -3.95 -8.57 4.88
CA ASN A 22 -4.43 -7.42 5.64
C ASN A 22 -3.29 -6.42 5.73
N LEU A 23 -3.48 -5.25 5.12
CA LEU A 23 -2.45 -4.22 5.03
C LEU A 23 -2.76 -3.05 5.96
N LYS A 24 -1.73 -2.59 6.67
CA LYS A 24 -1.81 -1.39 7.49
C LYS A 24 -0.73 -0.42 7.02
N PRO A 25 -1.12 0.76 6.52
CA PRO A 25 -0.12 1.72 6.07
C PRO A 25 0.62 2.32 7.25
N LEU A 26 1.95 2.36 7.15
CA LEU A 26 2.82 2.91 8.17
C LEU A 26 3.38 4.26 7.76
N SER A 27 3.70 4.42 6.48
CA SER A 27 4.34 5.63 5.97
C SER A 27 4.03 5.83 4.50
N LEU A 28 3.85 7.07 4.10
CA LEU A 28 3.77 7.46 2.70
C LEU A 28 5.20 7.71 2.21
N LEU A 29 5.64 6.92 1.23
CA LEU A 29 7.00 7.01 0.70
C LEU A 29 7.10 8.00 -0.46
N GLY A 30 6.03 8.21 -1.19
CA GLY A 30 6.04 9.15 -2.30
C GLY A 30 4.68 9.32 -2.95
N THR A 31 4.55 10.42 -3.68
CA THR A 31 3.36 10.75 -4.45
C THR A 31 3.81 11.28 -5.80
N GLN A 32 3.20 10.80 -6.87
CA GLN A 32 3.45 11.31 -8.21
C GLN A 32 2.13 11.74 -8.83
N VAL A 33 2.07 13.00 -9.26
CA VAL A 33 0.88 13.53 -9.95
C VAL A 33 1.02 13.23 -11.44
N VAL A 34 0.03 12.53 -11.96
CA VAL A 34 -0.09 12.18 -13.38
C VAL A 34 -1.52 12.56 -13.80
N ALA A 35 -2.13 11.83 -14.71
CA ALA A 35 -3.58 11.93 -14.89
C ALA A 35 -4.21 11.14 -13.74
N GLY A 36 -4.37 11.78 -12.58
CA GLY A 36 -4.63 11.15 -11.31
C GLY A 36 -3.41 11.25 -10.41
N LYS A 37 -3.24 10.32 -9.49
CA LYS A 37 -2.10 10.29 -8.58
C LYS A 37 -1.62 8.86 -8.35
N ASN A 38 -0.31 8.68 -8.31
CA ASN A 38 0.31 7.45 -7.87
C ASN A 38 0.87 7.68 -6.46
N TYR A 39 0.54 6.77 -5.55
CA TYR A 39 1.06 6.80 -4.19
C TYR A 39 1.88 5.54 -3.93
N LYS A 40 2.95 5.68 -3.17
CA LYS A 40 3.75 4.55 -2.71
C LYS A 40 3.79 4.56 -1.19
N TYR A 41 3.47 3.42 -0.59
CA TYR A 41 3.38 3.29 0.87
C TYR A 41 4.28 2.19 1.38
N LEU A 42 4.79 2.40 2.61
CA LEU A 42 5.34 1.31 3.41
C LEU A 42 4.20 0.78 4.28
N CYS A 43 3.95 -0.51 4.21
CA CYS A 43 2.85 -1.14 4.95
C CYS A 43 3.35 -2.30 5.80
N TYR A 44 2.66 -2.54 6.90
CA TYR A 44 2.71 -3.80 7.63
C TYR A 44 1.58 -4.67 7.10
N GLY A 45 1.86 -5.93 6.81
CA GLY A 45 0.83 -6.82 6.30
C GLY A 45 0.87 -8.18 6.97
N GLU A 46 -0.29 -8.82 7.03
CA GLU A 46 -0.43 -10.17 7.54
C GLU A 46 -1.28 -10.98 6.55
N THR A 47 -0.77 -12.13 6.13
CA THR A 47 -1.50 -12.96 5.17
C THR A 47 -2.77 -13.52 5.80
N VAL A 48 -3.84 -13.61 4.98
CA VAL A 48 -5.13 -14.18 5.39
C VAL A 48 -5.09 -15.67 5.08
N THR A 49 -4.49 -16.45 5.96
CA THR A 49 -4.32 -17.89 5.83
C THR A 49 -4.46 -18.55 7.20
N GLU A 50 -4.48 -19.89 7.23
CA GLU A 50 -4.53 -20.63 8.49
C GLU A 50 -3.29 -20.38 9.34
N THR A 51 -2.16 -20.10 8.68
CA THR A 51 -0.90 -19.79 9.36
C THR A 51 -0.46 -18.41 8.92
N PRO A 52 -1.01 -17.34 9.52
CA PRO A 52 -0.69 -15.99 9.07
C PRO A 52 0.79 -15.67 9.17
N VAL A 53 1.31 -15.00 8.15
CA VAL A 53 2.70 -14.53 8.11
C VAL A 53 2.69 -13.02 8.03
N SER A 54 3.44 -12.39 8.91
CA SER A 54 3.57 -10.94 8.96
C SER A 54 4.83 -10.50 8.21
N ALA A 55 4.73 -9.39 7.48
CA ALA A 55 5.85 -8.84 6.74
C ALA A 55 5.63 -7.36 6.49
N LEU A 56 6.71 -6.69 6.05
CA LEU A 56 6.60 -5.33 5.52
C LEU A 56 6.40 -5.41 4.01
N TYR A 57 5.60 -4.50 3.49
CA TYR A 57 5.27 -4.45 2.07
C TYR A 57 5.47 -3.05 1.53
N ILE A 58 5.86 -2.99 0.26
CA ILE A 58 5.78 -1.76 -0.52
C ILE A 58 4.53 -1.87 -1.38
N VAL A 59 3.62 -0.93 -1.22
CA VAL A 59 2.33 -0.94 -1.89
C VAL A 59 2.18 0.29 -2.75
N ASP A 60 1.86 0.08 -4.02
CA ASP A 60 1.58 1.16 -4.95
C ASP A 60 0.07 1.25 -5.18
N VAL A 61 -0.46 2.46 -5.14
CA VAL A 61 -1.87 2.75 -5.36
C VAL A 61 -1.99 3.80 -6.47
N TYR A 62 -2.88 3.56 -7.42
CA TYR A 62 -3.26 4.57 -8.40
C TYR A 62 -4.66 5.08 -8.06
N GLN A 63 -4.81 6.41 -8.01
CA GLN A 63 -6.10 7.06 -7.85
C GLN A 63 -6.39 7.87 -9.10
N ASP A 64 -7.53 7.62 -9.73
CA ASP A 64 -7.93 8.35 -10.93
C ASP A 64 -8.46 9.75 -10.58
N LEU A 65 -8.81 10.52 -11.61
CA LEU A 65 -9.28 11.89 -11.43
C LEU A 65 -10.64 11.98 -10.75
N GLU A 66 -11.38 10.88 -10.71
CA GLU A 66 -12.69 10.80 -10.06
C GLU A 66 -12.60 10.36 -8.60
N GLY A 67 -11.40 10.02 -8.14
CA GLY A 67 -11.17 9.61 -6.76
C GLY A 67 -11.20 8.11 -6.53
N ASN A 68 -11.43 7.29 -7.57
CA ASN A 68 -11.39 5.84 -7.43
C ASN A 68 -9.93 5.38 -7.34
N ALA A 69 -9.65 4.48 -6.42
CA ALA A 69 -8.29 4.03 -6.18
C ALA A 69 -8.19 2.51 -6.21
N GLU A 70 -7.04 2.01 -6.67
CA GLU A 70 -6.75 0.58 -6.68
C GLU A 70 -5.28 0.33 -6.37
N ILE A 71 -5.00 -0.84 -5.79
CA ILE A 71 -3.64 -1.29 -5.56
C ILE A 71 -3.11 -1.83 -6.88
N THR A 72 -2.04 -1.21 -7.40
CA THR A 72 -1.42 -1.60 -8.66
C THR A 72 -0.22 -2.50 -8.46
N ASN A 73 0.38 -2.48 -7.28
CA ASN A 73 1.48 -3.36 -6.94
C ASN A 73 1.56 -3.54 -5.42
N CYS A 74 1.86 -4.76 -4.99
CA CYS A 74 2.04 -5.07 -3.57
C CYS A 74 3.16 -6.09 -3.47
N ALA A 75 4.30 -5.68 -2.95
CA ALA A 75 5.49 -6.52 -2.89
C ALA A 75 6.05 -6.57 -1.49
N VAL A 76 6.48 -7.77 -1.07
CA VAL A 76 7.18 -7.94 0.21
C VAL A 76 8.50 -7.19 0.16
N LEU A 77 8.77 -6.42 1.20
CA LEU A 77 10.06 -5.76 1.36
C LEU A 77 11.03 -6.76 2.00
N ASP A 78 11.95 -7.26 1.18
CA ASP A 78 12.94 -8.23 1.64
C ASP A 78 14.20 -7.51 2.09
N LEU A 79 14.31 -7.29 3.40
CA LEU A 79 15.44 -6.60 3.99
C LEU A 79 16.76 -7.34 3.81
N LEU A 80 16.72 -8.66 3.68
CA LEU A 80 17.92 -9.44 3.49
C LEU A 80 18.56 -9.15 2.13
N SER A 81 17.76 -8.81 1.14
CA SER A 81 18.25 -8.42 -0.17
C SER A 81 19.08 -7.14 -0.14
N TYR A 82 18.84 -6.28 0.85
CA TYR A 82 19.53 -5.00 0.98
C TYR A 82 20.75 -5.08 1.90
N ILE A 83 20.77 -6.06 2.77
CA ILE A 83 21.86 -6.24 3.75
C ILE A 83 22.93 -7.19 3.22
N GLY A 84 22.49 -8.20 2.56
CA GLY A 84 23.33 -9.29 2.11
C GLY A 84 24.15 -8.97 0.93
#